data_dda44ec0f9dccc1da9d7ccb564111aca
#
_entry.id   dda44ec0f9dccc1da9d7ccb564111aca
#
_cell.length_a   1.000
_cell.length_b   1.000
_cell.length_c   1.000
_cell.angle_alpha   90.00
_cell.angle_beta   90.00
_cell.angle_gamma   90.00
#
_symmetry.space_group_name_H-M   'P 1'
#
loop_
_entity.id
_entity.type
_entity.pdbx_description
1 polymer ?
#
loop_
_entity_poly.entity_id
_entity_poly.type
_entity_poly.pdbx_seq_one_letter_code
_entity_poly.pdbx_strand_id
1 'polypeptide(L)'
;AIRQEQVKTFEFGLRTTLVKDIYIDLGYYRSSYKDFLGYLIGIDADIPSEGPLQLPKNVQVYRYSANSESTVSSQGFSIGLNFYWSRKISLSGNYSYDELRKTVEDDPIIPAYNTPMHKYNMGISGKDISIGDMRLLKNLGFSINYKWVQGFQFEGSPQFTGYVPTYGIVDAQVSAHQEKLKTTFKAGVSNMFNNEHYETYGGPKVGRLFYVSFAYHF
;
A
#
# COMPACT_ATOMS: atom_id res chain seq x y z
N ALA A 1 -9.34 -16.50 -29.53
CA ALA A 1 -8.58 -15.25 -29.74
C ALA A 1 -8.83 -14.34 -28.52
N ILE A 2 -7.80 -13.67 -28.04
CA ILE A 2 -7.90 -12.71 -26.94
C ILE A 2 -8.68 -11.49 -27.42
N ARG A 3 -9.66 -11.05 -26.62
CA ARG A 3 -10.43 -9.83 -26.85
C ARG A 3 -9.80 -8.66 -26.09
N GLN A 4 -10.04 -7.44 -26.57
CA GLN A 4 -9.56 -6.23 -25.91
C GLN A 4 -10.37 -5.98 -24.62
N GLU A 5 -9.66 -5.78 -23.51
CA GLU A 5 -10.26 -5.35 -22.25
C GLU A 5 -10.85 -3.94 -22.37
N GLN A 6 -12.04 -3.75 -21.80
CA GLN A 6 -12.72 -2.46 -21.73
C GLN A 6 -12.94 -2.08 -20.28
N VAL A 7 -12.56 -0.86 -19.93
CA VAL A 7 -12.72 -0.30 -18.57
C VAL A 7 -13.64 0.90 -18.61
N LYS A 8 -14.60 0.93 -17.70
CA LYS A 8 -15.43 2.12 -17.43
C LYS A 8 -15.25 2.49 -15.97
N THR A 9 -14.77 3.69 -15.70
CA THR A 9 -14.55 4.21 -14.35
C THR A 9 -15.43 5.42 -14.10
N PHE A 10 -16.07 5.43 -12.94
CA PHE A 10 -16.71 6.60 -12.35
C PHE A 10 -15.90 7.03 -11.13
N GLU A 11 -15.58 8.30 -11.04
CA GLU A 11 -14.83 8.88 -9.92
C GLU A 11 -15.55 10.11 -9.39
N PHE A 12 -15.52 10.24 -8.06
CA PHE A 12 -15.98 11.44 -7.37
C PHE A 12 -14.92 11.87 -6.36
N GLY A 13 -14.57 13.15 -6.37
CA GLY A 13 -13.61 13.73 -5.44
C GLY A 13 -14.10 15.06 -4.89
N LEU A 14 -13.91 15.24 -3.58
CA LEU A 14 -14.19 16.51 -2.90
C LEU A 14 -12.99 16.90 -2.04
N ARG A 15 -12.43 18.07 -2.30
CA ARG A 15 -11.35 18.65 -1.51
C ARG A 15 -11.80 20.01 -1.00
N THR A 16 -11.76 20.19 0.30
CA THR A 16 -12.22 21.44 0.90
C THR A 16 -11.54 21.72 2.23
N THR A 17 -11.51 22.99 2.59
CA THR A 17 -11.19 23.42 3.95
C THR A 17 -12.51 23.74 4.65
N LEU A 18 -12.92 22.87 5.60
CA LEU A 18 -14.18 23.04 6.33
C LEU A 18 -14.18 24.26 7.23
N VAL A 19 -13.10 24.43 7.98
CA VAL A 19 -12.81 25.60 8.82
C VAL A 19 -11.33 25.90 8.63
N LYS A 20 -10.91 27.08 9.03
CA LYS A 20 -9.56 27.61 8.78
C LYS A 20 -8.40 26.58 8.94
N ASP A 21 -8.56 25.63 9.85
CA ASP A 21 -7.49 24.74 10.26
C ASP A 21 -7.77 23.26 9.94
N ILE A 22 -8.90 22.93 9.27
CA ILE A 22 -9.28 21.55 8.92
C ILE A 22 -9.45 21.41 7.41
N TYR A 23 -8.57 20.66 6.79
CA TYR A 23 -8.64 20.27 5.39
C TYR A 23 -9.10 18.81 5.27
N ILE A 24 -10.06 18.56 4.37
CA ILE A 24 -10.62 17.24 4.06
C ILE A 24 -10.45 16.93 2.59
N ASP A 25 -10.08 15.69 2.32
CA ASP A 25 -10.02 15.07 0.98
C ASP A 25 -10.86 13.80 0.99
N LEU A 26 -11.93 13.78 0.18
CA LEU A 26 -12.79 12.60 0.02
C LEU A 26 -12.70 12.13 -1.42
N GLY A 27 -12.54 10.84 -1.60
CA GLY A 27 -12.52 10.20 -2.90
C GLY A 27 -13.41 8.96 -2.93
N TYR A 28 -14.07 8.73 -4.04
CA TYR A 28 -14.78 7.49 -4.34
C TYR A 28 -14.51 7.11 -5.79
N TYR A 29 -14.31 5.84 -6.05
CA TYR A 29 -14.24 5.32 -7.41
C TYR A 29 -15.00 4.00 -7.55
N ARG A 30 -15.47 3.75 -8.76
CA ARG A 30 -16.01 2.47 -9.19
C ARG A 30 -15.61 2.20 -10.62
N SER A 31 -14.90 1.09 -10.85
CA SER A 31 -14.48 0.63 -12.16
C SER A 31 -15.18 -0.69 -12.50
N SER A 32 -15.58 -0.83 -13.75
CA SER A 32 -16.16 -2.06 -14.30
C SER A 32 -15.33 -2.48 -15.50
N TYR A 33 -14.91 -3.73 -15.50
CA TYR A 33 -14.04 -4.33 -16.50
C TYR A 33 -14.84 -5.38 -17.27
N LYS A 34 -14.93 -5.21 -18.59
CA LYS A 34 -15.47 -6.19 -19.52
C LYS A 34 -14.33 -6.86 -20.27
N ASP A 35 -14.44 -8.17 -20.49
CA ASP A 35 -13.40 -8.97 -21.12
C ASP A 35 -12.03 -8.84 -20.39
N PHE A 36 -12.07 -8.80 -19.06
CA PHE A 36 -10.88 -8.63 -18.20
C PHE A 36 -9.80 -9.63 -18.60
N LEU A 37 -8.57 -9.14 -18.80
CA LEU A 37 -7.43 -9.96 -19.16
C LEU A 37 -6.73 -10.49 -17.91
N GLY A 38 -6.82 -11.76 -17.72
CA GLY A 38 -6.10 -12.47 -16.69
C GLY A 38 -5.26 -13.60 -17.27
N TYR A 39 -4.98 -14.59 -16.46
CA TYR A 39 -4.27 -15.79 -16.92
C TYR A 39 -4.88 -17.05 -16.34
N LEU A 40 -4.72 -18.11 -17.12
CA LEU A 40 -5.02 -19.48 -16.70
C LEU A 40 -3.72 -20.26 -16.55
N ILE A 41 -3.77 -21.26 -15.69
CA ILE A 41 -2.70 -22.21 -15.51
C ILE A 41 -3.18 -23.54 -16.04
N GLY A 42 -2.45 -24.06 -17.02
CA GLY A 42 -2.62 -25.42 -17.53
C GLY A 42 -1.50 -26.31 -16.97
N ILE A 43 -1.85 -27.51 -16.59
CA ILE A 43 -0.89 -28.53 -16.17
C ILE A 43 -1.00 -29.67 -17.18
N ASP A 44 0.11 -29.98 -17.82
CA ASP A 44 0.28 -31.19 -18.63
C ASP A 44 1.15 -32.18 -17.86
N ALA A 45 0.65 -33.39 -17.62
CA ALA A 45 1.35 -34.37 -16.80
C ALA A 45 0.94 -35.81 -17.22
N ASP A 46 1.92 -36.67 -17.30
CA ASP A 46 1.69 -38.10 -17.45
C ASP A 46 1.26 -38.72 -16.13
N ILE A 47 -0.01 -39.16 -16.04
CA ILE A 47 -0.50 -39.87 -14.85
C ILE A 47 -0.41 -41.37 -15.11
N PRO A 48 0.46 -42.13 -14.41
CA PRO A 48 0.54 -43.58 -14.57
C PRO A 48 -0.78 -44.24 -14.18
N SER A 49 -1.28 -45.14 -15.03
CA SER A 49 -2.53 -45.88 -14.78
C SER A 49 -2.38 -47.03 -13.78
N GLU A 50 -1.17 -47.42 -13.45
CA GLU A 50 -0.87 -48.58 -12.57
C GLU A 50 0.17 -48.20 -11.51
N GLY A 51 -0.01 -48.72 -10.29
CA GLY A 51 0.92 -48.59 -9.16
C GLY A 51 0.27 -48.01 -7.89
N PRO A 52 0.83 -48.26 -6.71
CA PRO A 52 0.28 -47.86 -5.41
C PRO A 52 0.35 -46.33 -5.18
N LEU A 53 1.20 -45.65 -5.93
CA LEU A 53 1.39 -44.19 -5.89
C LEU A 53 1.34 -43.65 -7.34
N GLN A 54 0.18 -43.12 -7.74
CA GLN A 54 -0.01 -42.49 -9.04
C GLN A 54 0.59 -41.06 -9.03
N LEU A 55 1.91 -40.98 -8.86
CA LEU A 55 2.58 -39.68 -8.92
C LEU A 55 2.71 -39.22 -10.38
N PRO A 56 2.28 -37.98 -10.68
CA PRO A 56 2.43 -37.40 -12.01
C PRO A 56 3.91 -37.38 -12.43
N LYS A 57 4.17 -37.72 -13.70
CA LYS A 57 5.50 -37.63 -14.32
C LYS A 57 5.46 -36.56 -15.41
N ASN A 58 6.62 -36.07 -15.80
CA ASN A 58 6.78 -35.07 -16.88
C ASN A 58 5.86 -33.86 -16.73
N VAL A 59 5.69 -33.37 -15.50
CA VAL A 59 4.80 -32.28 -15.19
C VAL A 59 5.31 -30.98 -15.82
N GLN A 60 4.52 -30.43 -16.75
CA GLN A 60 4.75 -29.12 -17.34
C GLN A 60 3.62 -28.18 -16.94
N VAL A 61 3.98 -26.99 -16.48
CA VAL A 61 3.01 -25.96 -16.10
C VAL A 61 3.06 -24.82 -17.09
N TYR A 62 1.93 -24.53 -17.71
CA TYR A 62 1.77 -23.47 -18.68
C TYR A 62 0.96 -22.34 -18.10
N ARG A 63 1.38 -21.11 -18.36
CA ARG A 63 0.61 -19.91 -18.09
C ARG A 63 0.25 -19.24 -19.40
N TYR A 64 -1.05 -19.05 -19.64
CA TYR A 64 -1.53 -18.37 -20.84
C TYR A 64 -2.58 -17.33 -20.51
N SER A 65 -2.58 -16.24 -21.28
CA SER A 65 -3.54 -15.16 -21.10
C SER A 65 -4.90 -15.54 -21.68
N ALA A 66 -5.95 -15.20 -20.96
CA ALA A 66 -7.33 -15.40 -21.38
C ALA A 66 -8.22 -14.25 -20.88
N ASN A 67 -9.36 -14.05 -21.55
CA ASN A 67 -10.36 -13.12 -21.08
C ASN A 67 -11.29 -13.80 -20.07
N SER A 68 -11.59 -13.12 -18.99
CA SER A 68 -12.64 -13.50 -18.06
C SER A 68 -14.00 -13.48 -18.75
N GLU A 69 -14.84 -14.47 -18.49
CA GLU A 69 -16.26 -14.47 -18.89
C GLU A 69 -17.11 -13.65 -17.91
N SER A 70 -16.56 -13.35 -16.76
CA SER A 70 -17.20 -12.57 -15.70
C SER A 70 -16.99 -11.08 -15.91
N THR A 71 -17.96 -10.29 -15.42
CA THR A 71 -17.72 -8.86 -15.20
C THR A 71 -16.96 -8.70 -13.88
N VAL A 72 -15.75 -8.18 -13.96
CA VAL A 72 -14.96 -7.81 -12.78
C VAL A 72 -15.23 -6.34 -12.48
N SER A 73 -15.42 -6.00 -11.22
CA SER A 73 -15.53 -4.61 -10.80
C SER A 73 -14.69 -4.34 -9.57
N SER A 74 -14.11 -3.16 -9.51
CA SER A 74 -13.45 -2.66 -8.31
C SER A 74 -14.13 -1.37 -7.85
N GLN A 75 -14.18 -1.18 -6.54
CA GLN A 75 -14.68 0.04 -5.94
C GLN A 75 -13.90 0.37 -4.68
N GLY A 76 -13.86 1.65 -4.36
CA GLY A 76 -13.21 2.07 -3.13
C GLY A 76 -13.56 3.50 -2.76
N PHE A 77 -13.26 3.84 -1.53
CA PHE A 77 -13.33 5.21 -1.06
C PHE A 77 -12.13 5.56 -0.19
N SER A 78 -11.80 6.83 -0.17
CA SER A 78 -10.72 7.37 0.66
C SER A 78 -11.18 8.60 1.41
N ILE A 79 -10.67 8.74 2.63
CA ILE A 79 -10.88 9.90 3.48
C ILE A 79 -9.52 10.37 3.95
N GLY A 80 -9.15 11.61 3.62
CA GLY A 80 -7.97 12.30 4.12
C GLY A 80 -8.36 13.47 5.01
N LEU A 81 -7.64 13.64 6.10
CA LEU A 81 -7.81 14.74 7.04
C LEU A 81 -6.45 15.36 7.36
N ASN A 82 -6.36 16.70 7.29
CA ASN A 82 -5.27 17.45 7.86
C ASN A 82 -5.83 18.49 8.83
N PHE A 83 -5.39 18.44 10.07
CA PHE A 83 -5.75 19.39 11.11
C PHE A 83 -4.51 20.18 11.54
N TYR A 84 -4.53 21.48 11.29
CA TYR A 84 -3.47 22.41 11.68
C TYR A 84 -3.76 22.96 13.08
N TRP A 85 -3.38 22.20 14.11
CA TRP A 85 -3.59 22.61 15.51
C TRP A 85 -2.95 23.98 15.80
N SER A 86 -1.79 24.21 15.21
CA SER A 86 -1.13 25.52 15.27
C SER A 86 -0.31 25.74 14.00
N ARG A 87 0.29 26.91 13.87
CA ARG A 87 1.24 27.18 12.78
C ARG A 87 2.44 26.23 12.76
N LYS A 88 2.71 25.56 13.89
CA LYS A 88 3.86 24.70 14.08
C LYS A 88 3.54 23.20 14.15
N ILE A 89 2.31 22.83 14.49
CA ILE A 89 1.91 21.44 14.72
C ILE A 89 0.72 21.12 13.85
N SER A 90 0.81 20.00 13.14
CA SER A 90 -0.27 19.43 12.33
C SER A 90 -0.48 17.95 12.64
N LEU A 91 -1.73 17.54 12.58
CA LEU A 91 -2.19 16.16 12.62
C LEU A 91 -2.67 15.81 11.22
N SER A 92 -2.31 14.63 10.76
CA SER A 92 -2.79 14.11 9.48
C SER A 92 -3.31 12.70 9.65
N GLY A 93 -4.29 12.34 8.84
CA GLY A 93 -4.80 10.99 8.78
C GLY A 93 -5.38 10.70 7.41
N ASN A 94 -5.24 9.48 6.96
CA ASN A 94 -5.99 8.99 5.83
C ASN A 94 -6.43 7.54 6.07
N TYR A 95 -7.55 7.22 5.50
CA TYR A 95 -8.09 5.88 5.47
C TYR A 95 -8.53 5.57 4.04
N SER A 96 -8.31 4.34 3.58
CA SER A 96 -8.88 3.86 2.33
C SER A 96 -9.49 2.47 2.49
N TYR A 97 -10.55 2.28 1.74
CA TYR A 97 -11.24 1.02 1.54
C TYR A 97 -11.21 0.70 0.05
N ASP A 98 -10.78 -0.50 -0.30
CA ASP A 98 -10.66 -0.98 -1.66
C ASP A 98 -11.21 -2.40 -1.76
N GLU A 99 -12.12 -2.67 -2.69
CA GLU A 99 -12.77 -3.96 -2.87
C GLU A 99 -12.80 -4.35 -4.34
N LEU A 100 -12.49 -5.62 -4.61
CA LEU A 100 -12.70 -6.25 -5.90
C LEU A 100 -13.90 -7.19 -5.82
N ARG A 101 -14.78 -7.13 -6.79
CA ARG A 101 -15.95 -8.01 -6.93
C ARG A 101 -15.96 -8.70 -8.28
N LYS A 102 -16.22 -10.00 -8.26
CA LYS A 102 -16.52 -10.81 -9.44
C LYS A 102 -18.03 -11.07 -9.51
N THR A 103 -18.57 -11.13 -10.70
CA THR A 103 -19.99 -11.45 -10.90
C THR A 103 -20.24 -12.96 -10.89
N VAL A 104 -19.24 -13.78 -11.25
CA VAL A 104 -19.31 -15.25 -11.30
C VAL A 104 -18.20 -15.80 -10.42
N GLU A 105 -18.56 -16.60 -9.42
CA GLU A 105 -17.58 -17.16 -8.46
C GLU A 105 -16.67 -18.23 -9.09
N ASP A 106 -17.19 -18.97 -10.10
CA ASP A 106 -16.48 -20.09 -10.76
C ASP A 106 -15.62 -19.69 -11.96
N ASP A 107 -15.40 -18.39 -12.19
CA ASP A 107 -14.49 -17.95 -13.24
C ASP A 107 -13.06 -18.37 -12.91
N PRO A 108 -12.41 -19.20 -13.72
CA PRO A 108 -11.07 -19.71 -13.48
C PRO A 108 -10.00 -18.61 -13.58
N ILE A 109 -10.35 -17.44 -14.14
CA ILE A 109 -9.44 -16.31 -14.21
C ILE A 109 -9.40 -15.59 -12.88
N ILE A 110 -8.22 -15.53 -12.29
CA ILE A 110 -7.96 -14.83 -11.04
C ILE A 110 -7.48 -13.41 -11.37
N PRO A 111 -8.28 -12.38 -11.13
CA PRO A 111 -7.79 -11.02 -11.23
C PRO A 111 -6.86 -10.73 -10.04
N ALA A 112 -5.57 -10.60 -10.30
CA ALA A 112 -4.59 -10.24 -9.29
C ALA A 112 -4.82 -8.78 -8.84
N TYR A 113 -5.54 -8.60 -7.75
CA TYR A 113 -5.85 -7.27 -7.22
C TYR A 113 -4.79 -6.79 -6.21
N ASN A 114 -4.20 -7.70 -5.44
CA ASN A 114 -3.07 -7.49 -4.53
C ASN A 114 -3.16 -6.21 -3.68
N THR A 115 -4.36 -5.86 -3.29
CA THR A 115 -4.65 -4.64 -2.55
C THR A 115 -5.35 -4.99 -1.25
N PRO A 116 -4.84 -4.53 -0.09
CA PRO A 116 -5.54 -4.70 1.18
C PRO A 116 -6.86 -3.96 1.16
N MET A 117 -7.91 -4.59 1.70
CA MET A 117 -9.25 -4.01 1.74
C MET A 117 -9.27 -2.74 2.60
N HIS A 118 -8.60 -2.74 3.72
CA HIS A 118 -8.52 -1.60 4.62
C HIS A 118 -7.08 -1.21 4.90
N LYS A 119 -6.76 0.08 4.80
CA LYS A 119 -5.49 0.65 5.23
C LYS A 119 -5.69 2.06 5.75
N TYR A 120 -4.92 2.43 6.76
CA TYR A 120 -4.91 3.80 7.27
C TYR A 120 -3.53 4.23 7.75
N ASN A 121 -3.33 5.54 7.74
CA ASN A 121 -2.18 6.20 8.32
C ASN A 121 -2.65 7.33 9.23
N MET A 122 -1.93 7.55 10.30
CA MET A 122 -2.12 8.68 11.21
C MET A 122 -0.76 9.28 11.53
N GLY A 123 -0.66 10.60 11.50
CA GLY A 123 0.60 11.29 11.75
C GLY A 123 0.43 12.55 12.57
N ILE A 124 1.47 12.86 13.32
CA ILE A 124 1.69 14.15 13.94
C ILE A 124 3.02 14.69 13.47
N SER A 125 3.06 15.95 13.07
CA SER A 125 4.30 16.61 12.70
C SER A 125 4.39 18.00 13.31
N GLY A 126 5.64 18.38 13.59
CA GLY A 126 5.96 19.70 14.09
C GLY A 126 7.10 20.32 13.27
N LYS A 127 7.09 21.64 13.13
CA LYS A 127 8.13 22.44 12.48
C LYS A 127 8.39 23.73 13.23
N ASP A 128 9.57 24.30 13.00
CA ASP A 128 9.99 25.58 13.57
C ASP A 128 9.86 25.64 15.09
N ILE A 129 10.14 24.52 15.75
CA ILE A 129 10.10 24.38 17.20
C ILE A 129 11.43 24.84 17.77
N SER A 130 11.38 25.66 18.82
CA SER A 130 12.58 26.09 19.53
C SER A 130 12.48 25.63 20.98
N ILE A 131 13.54 25.03 21.49
CA ILE A 131 13.65 24.55 22.87
C ILE A 131 14.76 25.34 23.54
N GLY A 132 14.37 26.27 24.44
CA GLY A 132 15.30 27.16 25.13
C GLY A 132 16.03 28.15 24.20
N ASP A 133 17.12 28.73 24.69
CA ASP A 133 17.89 29.74 23.96
C ASP A 133 19.09 29.20 23.17
N MET A 134 19.36 27.92 23.25
CA MET A 134 20.46 27.30 22.52
C MET A 134 20.22 27.32 21.01
N ARG A 135 21.17 27.87 20.25
CA ARG A 135 21.07 27.95 18.77
C ARG A 135 20.86 26.63 18.06
N LEU A 136 21.39 25.54 18.58
CA LEU A 136 21.25 24.18 18.02
C LEU A 136 19.85 23.62 18.20
N LEU A 137 19.05 24.14 19.12
CA LEU A 137 17.70 23.73 19.46
C LEU A 137 16.62 24.66 18.90
N LYS A 138 16.99 25.47 17.88
CA LYS A 138 16.07 26.31 17.11
C LYS A 138 15.76 25.64 15.76
N ASN A 139 14.56 25.93 15.24
CA ASN A 139 14.10 25.40 13.95
C ASN A 139 14.11 23.85 13.91
N LEU A 140 13.67 23.25 15.00
CA LEU A 140 13.51 21.81 15.08
C LEU A 140 12.20 21.39 14.40
N GLY A 141 12.24 20.23 13.80
CA GLY A 141 11.06 19.54 13.29
C GLY A 141 11.01 18.11 13.78
N PHE A 142 9.82 17.57 13.85
CA PHE A 142 9.61 16.15 14.11
C PHE A 142 8.42 15.64 13.27
N SER A 143 8.40 14.35 13.03
CA SER A 143 7.21 13.63 12.54
C SER A 143 7.16 12.24 13.16
N ILE A 144 5.95 11.81 13.49
CA ILE A 144 5.66 10.46 13.94
C ILE A 144 4.44 10.02 13.12
N ASN A 145 4.55 8.87 12.47
CA ASN A 145 3.49 8.31 11.63
C ASN A 145 3.23 6.87 12.04
N TYR A 146 1.97 6.52 12.16
CA TYR A 146 1.51 5.16 12.30
C TYR A 146 0.81 4.73 11.00
N LYS A 147 1.23 3.60 10.44
CA LYS A 147 0.63 2.95 9.27
C LYS A 147 0.08 1.61 9.69
N TRP A 148 -1.15 1.32 9.33
CA TRP A 148 -1.76 0.01 9.49
C TRP A 148 -2.31 -0.48 8.15
N VAL A 149 -2.09 -1.77 7.87
CA VAL A 149 -2.48 -2.44 6.63
C VAL A 149 -3.13 -3.76 7.02
N GLN A 150 -4.37 -3.96 6.60
CA GLN A 150 -5.06 -5.24 6.75
C GLN A 150 -4.36 -6.32 5.94
N GLY A 151 -4.31 -7.53 6.48
CA GLY A 151 -3.85 -8.69 5.72
C GLY A 151 -4.75 -8.98 4.52
N PHE A 152 -4.14 -9.48 3.47
CA PHE A 152 -4.83 -9.75 2.21
C PHE A 152 -4.22 -10.95 1.48
N GLN A 153 -5.01 -11.52 0.58
CA GLN A 153 -4.52 -12.56 -0.32
C GLN A 153 -3.70 -11.91 -1.42
N PHE A 154 -2.43 -12.29 -1.50
CA PHE A 154 -1.54 -11.91 -2.58
C PHE A 154 -1.59 -12.99 -3.67
N GLU A 155 -1.89 -12.59 -4.88
CA GLU A 155 -2.00 -13.46 -6.05
C GLU A 155 -0.88 -13.11 -7.03
N GLY A 156 0.16 -13.92 -7.04
CA GLY A 156 1.28 -13.82 -7.98
C GLY A 156 1.26 -14.94 -9.01
N SER A 157 2.35 -15.70 -9.11
CA SER A 157 2.36 -16.99 -9.78
C SER A 157 1.81 -18.06 -8.82
N PRO A 158 1.50 -19.29 -9.29
CA PRO A 158 1.01 -20.35 -8.41
C PRO A 158 1.91 -20.60 -7.19
N GLN A 159 3.24 -20.47 -7.36
CA GLN A 159 4.21 -20.66 -6.30
C GLN A 159 4.31 -19.45 -5.36
N PHE A 160 3.82 -18.29 -5.78
CA PHE A 160 3.86 -17.02 -5.06
C PHE A 160 2.45 -16.46 -4.82
N THR A 161 1.54 -17.33 -4.47
CA THR A 161 0.19 -16.98 -4.02
C THR A 161 0.04 -17.37 -2.56
N GLY A 162 -0.43 -16.46 -1.74
CA GLY A 162 -0.64 -16.72 -0.33
C GLY A 162 -1.00 -15.47 0.46
N TYR A 163 -1.22 -15.66 1.75
CA TYR A 163 -1.72 -14.62 2.62
C TYR A 163 -0.59 -13.73 3.16
N VAL A 164 -0.72 -12.42 2.98
CA VAL A 164 0.10 -11.40 3.64
C VAL A 164 -0.59 -11.01 4.94
N PRO A 165 0.03 -11.24 6.12
CA PRO A 165 -0.58 -10.93 7.40
C PRO A 165 -0.79 -9.42 7.60
N THR A 166 -1.77 -9.07 8.43
CA THR A 166 -1.97 -7.70 8.92
C THR A 166 -0.73 -7.20 9.65
N TYR A 167 -0.33 -5.98 9.37
CA TYR A 167 0.77 -5.33 10.08
C TYR A 167 0.52 -3.87 10.38
N GLY A 168 1.21 -3.36 11.39
CA GLY A 168 1.23 -1.94 11.73
C GLY A 168 2.65 -1.52 12.09
N ILE A 169 3.06 -0.35 11.63
CA ILE A 169 4.40 0.19 11.86
C ILE A 169 4.33 1.64 12.32
N VAL A 170 5.32 2.04 13.09
CA VAL A 170 5.53 3.43 13.51
C VAL A 170 6.84 3.91 12.93
N ASP A 171 6.79 5.01 12.21
CA ASP A 171 7.94 5.75 11.72
C ASP A 171 8.11 7.02 12.53
N ALA A 172 9.35 7.38 12.84
CA ALA A 172 9.66 8.62 13.55
C ALA A 172 10.87 9.32 12.93
N GLN A 173 10.82 10.65 12.87
CA GLN A 173 11.90 11.48 12.35
C GLN A 173 12.03 12.75 13.17
N VAL A 174 13.26 13.19 13.36
CA VAL A 174 13.59 14.52 13.86
C VAL A 174 14.46 15.26 12.86
N SER A 175 14.34 16.58 12.82
CA SER A 175 15.15 17.43 11.95
C SER A 175 15.56 18.71 12.66
N ALA A 176 16.69 19.28 12.26
CA ALA A 176 17.17 20.56 12.72
C ALA A 176 17.69 21.37 11.53
N HIS A 177 17.14 22.56 11.34
CA HIS A 177 17.61 23.49 10.31
C HIS A 177 18.57 24.50 10.92
N GLN A 178 19.78 24.57 10.38
CA GLN A 178 20.83 25.49 10.81
C GLN A 178 21.02 26.58 9.74
N GLU A 179 20.43 27.75 9.99
CA GLU A 179 20.43 28.87 9.04
C GLU A 179 21.85 29.32 8.63
N LYS A 180 22.78 29.44 9.61
CA LYS A 180 24.16 29.87 9.34
C LYS A 180 24.91 28.92 8.43
N LEU A 181 24.66 27.63 8.55
CA LEU A 181 25.29 26.59 7.73
C LEU A 181 24.46 26.32 6.46
N LYS A 182 23.29 26.96 6.31
CA LYS A 182 22.34 26.65 5.24
C LYS A 182 22.07 25.15 5.13
N THR A 183 22.04 24.43 6.24
CA THR A 183 21.99 22.97 6.25
C THR A 183 20.83 22.48 7.11
N THR A 184 20.15 21.47 6.63
CA THR A 184 19.14 20.70 7.36
C THR A 184 19.68 19.31 7.67
N PHE A 185 19.75 18.96 8.94
CA PHE A 185 20.06 17.63 9.42
C PHE A 185 18.77 16.88 9.71
N LYS A 186 18.72 15.59 9.36
CA LYS A 186 17.58 14.71 9.66
C LYS A 186 18.10 13.38 10.19
N ALA A 187 17.43 12.85 11.20
CA ALA A 187 17.63 11.49 11.69
C ALA A 187 16.25 10.85 11.86
N GLY A 188 16.11 9.62 11.43
CA GLY A 188 14.85 8.94 11.51
C GLY A 188 14.98 7.44 11.61
N VAL A 189 13.87 6.83 11.94
CA VAL A 189 13.69 5.39 12.04
C VAL A 189 12.37 5.02 11.37
N SER A 190 12.43 4.08 10.45
CA SER A 190 11.25 3.41 9.93
C SER A 190 11.05 2.09 10.68
N ASN A 191 9.78 1.75 10.92
CA ASN A 191 9.41 0.58 11.70
C ASN A 191 10.09 0.56 13.08
N MET A 192 9.88 1.62 13.86
CA MET A 192 10.56 1.90 15.14
C MET A 192 10.53 0.72 16.12
N PHE A 193 9.44 -0.03 16.16
CA PHE A 193 9.24 -1.17 17.06
C PHE A 193 9.71 -2.50 16.49
N ASN A 194 10.32 -2.49 15.29
CA ASN A 194 10.81 -3.70 14.60
C ASN A 194 9.73 -4.76 14.41
N ASN A 195 8.53 -4.36 14.01
CA ASN A 195 7.49 -5.31 13.63
C ASN A 195 7.85 -5.94 12.27
N GLU A 196 8.53 -7.08 12.29
CA GLU A 196 8.92 -7.79 11.08
C GLU A 196 7.68 -8.27 10.31
N HIS A 197 7.53 -7.78 9.11
CA HIS A 197 6.36 -8.05 8.27
C HIS A 197 6.76 -8.27 6.82
N TYR A 198 5.82 -8.82 6.06
CA TYR A 198 5.90 -8.95 4.61
C TYR A 198 4.97 -7.90 3.96
N GLU A 199 5.43 -7.26 2.90
CA GLU A 199 4.57 -6.39 2.06
C GLU A 199 4.00 -7.13 0.85
N THR A 200 4.67 -8.23 0.45
CA THR A 200 4.25 -9.14 -0.63
C THR A 200 4.51 -10.57 -0.19
N TYR A 201 3.66 -11.51 -0.60
CA TYR A 201 3.89 -12.92 -0.35
C TYR A 201 5.16 -13.42 -1.06
N GLY A 202 6.01 -14.14 -0.34
CA GLY A 202 7.31 -14.60 -0.86
C GLY A 202 8.39 -13.52 -0.93
N GLY A 203 8.08 -12.28 -0.54
CA GLY A 203 9.04 -11.20 -0.42
C GLY A 203 9.91 -11.28 0.83
N PRO A 204 10.91 -10.41 0.97
CA PRO A 204 11.71 -10.35 2.18
C PRO A 204 10.90 -9.78 3.35
N LYS A 205 11.27 -10.18 4.56
CA LYS A 205 10.79 -9.53 5.77
C LYS A 205 11.38 -8.12 5.87
N VAL A 206 10.51 -7.17 6.14
CA VAL A 206 10.88 -5.77 6.36
C VAL A 206 10.94 -5.51 7.86
N GLY A 207 12.12 -5.19 8.34
CA GLY A 207 12.36 -4.83 9.73
C GLY A 207 12.62 -3.33 9.91
N ARG A 208 13.22 -2.96 11.03
CA ARG A 208 13.57 -1.58 11.37
C ARG A 208 14.74 -1.06 10.55
N LEU A 209 14.61 0.18 10.05
CA LEU A 209 15.66 0.88 9.33
C LEU A 209 15.95 2.24 9.98
N PHE A 210 17.20 2.52 10.28
CA PHE A 210 17.66 3.84 10.69
C PHE A 210 18.28 4.58 9.52
N TYR A 211 18.06 5.89 9.47
CA TYR A 211 18.68 6.75 8.46
C TYR A 211 19.08 8.11 9.04
N VAL A 212 20.12 8.68 8.45
CA VAL A 212 20.57 10.04 8.69
C VAL A 212 20.77 10.71 7.34
N SER A 213 20.35 11.95 7.21
CA SER A 213 20.62 12.75 6.02
C SER A 213 20.95 14.19 6.36
N PHE A 214 21.67 14.84 5.47
CA PHE A 214 21.86 16.28 5.49
C PHE A 214 21.60 16.87 4.11
N ALA A 215 20.97 18.04 4.09
CA ALA A 215 20.70 18.78 2.87
C ALA A 215 21.26 20.19 2.99
N TYR A 216 22.10 20.59 2.04
CA TYR A 216 22.66 21.93 1.95
C TYR A 216 21.79 22.78 1.01
N HIS A 217 21.48 24.00 1.41
CA HIS A 217 20.65 24.93 0.65
C HIS A 217 21.55 26.03 0.08
N PHE A 218 21.63 26.13 -1.23
CA PHE A 218 22.41 27.13 -1.95
C PHE A 218 21.86 28.55 -1.82
#